data_b52ad0f410518cc20df8baec2594c75d
#
_entry.id   b52ad0f410518cc20df8baec2594c75d
#
_cell.length_a   1.000
_cell.length_b   1.000
_cell.length_c   1.000
_cell.angle_alpha   90.00
_cell.angle_beta   90.00
_cell.angle_gamma   90.00
#
_symmetry.space_group_name_H-M   'P 1'
#
loop_
_entity.id
_entity.type
_entity.pdbx_description
1 polymer ?
#
loop_
_entity_poly.entity_id
_entity_poly.type
_entity_poly.pdbx_seq_one_letter_code
_entity_poly.pdbx_strand_id
1 'polypeptide(L)'
;MTNESLNVSDFLSAGCGSVEQSSEGQFLAKLGADGRPCRLGVMGGTFDPIHNGHLEIARRACESLGLSGVLFVVAGDPWMKHGRALTPAEDRFAMVRAAIEGDVRFAVSRREIDRVGETYTVDTLRELRRFLPAHVELCFLMGADAAARLGEWREASELGGLARFAVVSQRDDVSLDGRDLSRLAQIIDAREILQVAMPRIDVSSTDLREKVRQGRSIRDEVPAVVADYIESHGLYQR
;
A
#
# COMPACT_ATOMS: atom_id res chain seq x y z
N MET A 1 -13.18 -15.55 34.27
CA MET A 1 -12.26 -14.53 33.72
C MET A 1 -12.93 -13.97 32.48
N THR A 2 -13.58 -12.85 32.67
CA THR A 2 -14.40 -12.18 31.65
C THR A 2 -13.50 -11.54 30.63
N ASN A 3 -13.63 -12.00 29.38
CA ASN A 3 -12.96 -11.46 28.21
C ASN A 3 -13.70 -10.15 27.84
N GLU A 4 -13.22 -9.02 28.34
CA GLU A 4 -13.72 -7.72 27.88
C GLU A 4 -13.23 -7.50 26.46
N SER A 5 -14.10 -7.72 25.51
CA SER A 5 -13.95 -7.27 24.13
C SER A 5 -13.98 -5.74 24.14
N LEU A 6 -12.81 -5.11 24.06
CA LEU A 6 -12.68 -3.67 23.86
C LEU A 6 -13.44 -3.31 22.58
N ASN A 7 -14.45 -2.48 22.74
CA ASN A 7 -15.27 -2.01 21.63
C ASN A 7 -14.48 -0.99 20.82
N VAL A 8 -14.53 -1.09 19.50
CA VAL A 8 -13.83 -0.17 18.56
C VAL A 8 -14.14 1.29 18.89
N SER A 9 -15.33 1.60 19.40
CA SER A 9 -15.74 2.95 19.82
C SER A 9 -14.96 3.49 21.03
N ASP A 10 -14.48 2.63 21.96
CA ASP A 10 -13.79 3.08 23.16
C ASP A 10 -12.32 3.46 22.89
N PHE A 11 -11.73 2.89 21.85
CA PHE A 11 -10.35 3.21 21.44
C PHE A 11 -10.25 4.52 20.65
N LEU A 12 -11.32 4.90 19.97
CA LEU A 12 -11.41 6.12 19.15
C LEU A 12 -11.58 7.38 19.99
N SER A 13 -12.01 7.23 21.26
CA SER A 13 -12.17 8.38 22.21
C SER A 13 -10.88 8.79 22.92
N ALA A 14 -9.83 7.98 22.88
CA ALA A 14 -8.56 8.26 23.55
C ALA A 14 -7.53 8.87 22.60
N GLY A 15 -7.76 10.09 22.11
CA GLY A 15 -6.70 10.96 21.60
C GLY A 15 -6.60 11.14 20.07
N CYS A 16 -7.61 10.73 19.28
CA CYS A 16 -7.61 11.02 17.84
C CYS A 16 -9.03 11.32 17.30
N GLY A 17 -9.57 12.47 17.66
CA GLY A 17 -10.91 12.94 17.21
C GLY A 17 -11.06 13.20 15.71
N SER A 18 -10.11 12.80 14.87
CA SER A 18 -10.13 13.06 13.43
C SER A 18 -10.11 11.81 12.54
N VAL A 19 -9.80 10.63 13.05
CA VAL A 19 -9.65 9.41 12.22
C VAL A 19 -11.00 8.83 11.81
N GLU A 20 -12.01 8.84 12.67
CA GLU A 20 -13.36 8.31 12.33
C GLU A 20 -14.07 9.11 11.23
N GLN A 21 -13.78 10.39 11.12
CA GLN A 21 -14.35 11.26 10.07
C GLN A 21 -13.53 11.25 8.78
N SER A 22 -12.35 10.63 8.77
CA SER A 22 -11.53 10.48 7.57
C SER A 22 -12.12 9.44 6.62
N SER A 23 -11.83 9.57 5.32
CA SER A 23 -12.21 8.58 4.32
C SER A 23 -11.63 7.19 4.63
N GLU A 24 -10.43 7.14 5.23
CA GLU A 24 -9.80 5.91 5.72
C GLU A 24 -10.61 5.26 6.85
N GLY A 25 -10.97 6.05 7.87
CA GLY A 25 -11.74 5.55 9.01
C GLY A 25 -13.09 4.98 8.59
N GLN A 26 -13.81 5.69 7.73
CA GLN A 26 -15.08 5.21 7.17
C GLN A 26 -14.92 3.94 6.32
N PHE A 27 -13.84 3.83 5.56
CA PHE A 27 -13.51 2.65 4.78
C PHE A 27 -13.22 1.45 5.68
N LEU A 28 -12.34 1.61 6.68
CA LEU A 28 -11.97 0.55 7.61
C LEU A 28 -13.15 0.10 8.49
N ALA A 29 -14.01 1.02 8.91
CA ALA A 29 -15.21 0.71 9.71
C ALA A 29 -16.23 -0.14 8.96
N LYS A 30 -16.27 -0.07 7.62
CA LYS A 30 -17.15 -0.91 6.79
C LYS A 30 -16.60 -2.33 6.61
N LEU A 31 -15.28 -2.52 6.76
CA LEU A 31 -14.65 -3.82 6.58
C LEU A 31 -15.04 -4.75 7.73
N GLY A 32 -15.71 -5.85 7.37
CA GLY A 32 -16.15 -6.82 8.34
C GLY A 32 -17.19 -6.32 9.34
N ALA A 33 -17.88 -5.21 9.08
CA ALA A 33 -18.93 -4.67 9.93
C ALA A 33 -20.08 -5.67 10.17
N ASP A 34 -20.25 -6.61 9.26
CA ASP A 34 -21.21 -7.72 9.37
C ASP A 34 -20.68 -8.95 10.14
N GLY A 35 -19.46 -8.87 10.70
CA GLY A 35 -18.78 -9.93 11.43
C GLY A 35 -18.27 -11.08 10.56
N ARG A 36 -18.39 -10.98 9.24
CA ARG A 36 -17.92 -12.04 8.32
C ARG A 36 -16.42 -11.90 8.05
N PRO A 37 -15.72 -13.03 7.88
CA PRO A 37 -14.33 -13.01 7.43
C PRO A 37 -14.17 -12.22 6.14
N CYS A 38 -13.25 -11.27 6.12
CA CYS A 38 -12.94 -10.48 4.95
C CYS A 38 -11.42 -10.23 4.85
N ARG A 39 -10.95 -9.77 3.69
CA ARG A 39 -9.53 -9.51 3.44
C ARG A 39 -9.31 -8.08 3.02
N LEU A 40 -8.36 -7.43 3.71
CA LEU A 40 -7.90 -6.09 3.35
C LEU A 40 -6.53 -6.18 2.69
N GLY A 41 -6.42 -5.72 1.45
CA GLY A 41 -5.13 -5.47 0.81
C GLY A 41 -4.46 -4.25 1.43
N VAL A 42 -3.16 -4.34 1.70
CA VAL A 42 -2.33 -3.21 2.13
C VAL A 42 -1.22 -3.03 1.11
N MET A 43 -1.16 -1.86 0.50
CA MET A 43 -0.16 -1.53 -0.51
C MET A 43 0.66 -0.33 -0.03
N GLY A 44 1.85 -0.60 0.51
CA GLY A 44 2.80 0.43 0.91
C GLY A 44 3.61 0.95 -0.27
N GLY A 45 3.88 2.24 -0.29
CA GLY A 45 4.69 2.81 -1.35
C GLY A 45 5.00 4.29 -1.17
N THR A 46 6.04 4.76 -1.85
CA THR A 46 6.31 6.20 -1.94
C THR A 46 5.31 6.91 -2.82
N PHE A 47 4.85 6.26 -3.88
CA PHE A 47 3.91 6.82 -4.88
C PHE A 47 4.36 8.21 -5.38
N ASP A 48 5.54 8.28 -5.98
CA ASP A 48 6.23 9.51 -6.37
C ASP A 48 6.49 9.62 -7.90
N PRO A 49 5.43 9.75 -8.73
CA PRO A 49 4.00 9.73 -8.43
C PRO A 49 3.37 8.33 -8.43
N ILE A 50 2.12 8.24 -7.98
CA ILE A 50 1.24 7.10 -8.28
C ILE A 50 0.99 7.03 -9.78
N HIS A 51 0.83 5.82 -10.32
CA HIS A 51 0.63 5.58 -11.76
C HIS A 51 -0.29 4.39 -12.03
N ASN A 52 -0.69 4.21 -13.28
CA ASN A 52 -1.63 3.17 -13.71
C ASN A 52 -1.18 1.76 -13.30
N GLY A 53 0.14 1.50 -13.25
CA GLY A 53 0.68 0.23 -12.77
C GLY A 53 0.31 -0.06 -11.31
N HIS A 54 0.38 0.93 -10.43
CA HIS A 54 -0.03 0.76 -9.02
C HIS A 54 -1.53 0.45 -8.89
N LEU A 55 -2.37 1.15 -9.66
CA LEU A 55 -3.81 0.94 -9.65
C LEU A 55 -4.18 -0.44 -10.19
N GLU A 56 -3.50 -0.91 -11.23
CA GLU A 56 -3.73 -2.24 -11.79
C GLU A 56 -3.33 -3.34 -10.80
N ILE A 57 -2.20 -3.18 -10.09
CA ILE A 57 -1.82 -4.09 -9.00
C ILE A 57 -2.97 -4.23 -8.00
N ALA A 58 -3.52 -3.12 -7.54
CA ALA A 58 -4.61 -3.12 -6.56
C ALA A 58 -5.89 -3.79 -7.11
N ARG A 59 -6.27 -3.50 -8.36
CA ARG A 59 -7.45 -4.12 -9.00
C ARG A 59 -7.28 -5.62 -9.15
N ARG A 60 -6.14 -6.07 -9.69
CA ARG A 60 -5.84 -7.50 -9.89
C ARG A 60 -5.79 -8.26 -8.58
N ALA A 61 -5.21 -7.65 -7.54
CA ALA A 61 -5.21 -8.25 -6.22
C ALA A 61 -6.63 -8.41 -5.66
N CYS A 62 -7.51 -7.42 -5.82
CA CYS A 62 -8.92 -7.56 -5.42
C CYS A 62 -9.59 -8.73 -6.13
N GLU A 63 -9.43 -8.84 -7.46
CA GLU A 63 -10.04 -9.89 -8.27
C GLU A 63 -9.48 -11.29 -7.95
N SER A 64 -8.16 -11.42 -7.89
CA SER A 64 -7.49 -12.72 -7.77
C SER A 64 -7.51 -13.28 -6.36
N LEU A 65 -7.46 -12.42 -5.33
CA LEU A 65 -7.37 -12.82 -3.92
C LEU A 65 -8.68 -12.64 -3.16
N GLY A 66 -9.73 -12.13 -3.81
CA GLY A 66 -11.02 -11.85 -3.17
C GLY A 66 -10.90 -10.81 -2.07
N LEU A 67 -10.12 -9.74 -2.30
CA LEU A 67 -9.98 -8.68 -1.30
C LEU A 67 -11.25 -7.82 -1.26
N SER A 68 -11.68 -7.45 -0.07
CA SER A 68 -12.81 -6.52 0.14
C SER A 68 -12.44 -5.08 -0.24
N GLY A 69 -11.13 -4.79 -0.34
CA GLY A 69 -10.59 -3.54 -0.82
C GLY A 69 -9.09 -3.44 -0.57
N VAL A 70 -8.49 -2.31 -0.96
CA VAL A 70 -7.06 -2.03 -0.80
C VAL A 70 -6.85 -0.68 -0.12
N LEU A 71 -6.02 -0.68 0.91
CA LEU A 71 -5.52 0.51 1.59
C LEU A 71 -4.14 0.87 1.03
N PHE A 72 -4.04 2.00 0.35
CA PHE A 72 -2.78 2.57 -0.09
C PHE A 72 -2.14 3.31 1.08
N VAL A 73 -0.97 2.87 1.54
CA VAL A 73 -0.24 3.49 2.64
C VAL A 73 0.92 4.30 2.06
N VAL A 74 0.79 5.63 2.13
CA VAL A 74 1.82 6.53 1.58
C VAL A 74 2.96 6.65 2.58
N ALA A 75 4.16 6.25 2.17
CA ALA A 75 5.34 6.32 3.01
C ALA A 75 5.67 7.77 3.42
N GLY A 76 5.86 8.01 4.70
CA GLY A 76 6.31 9.30 5.23
C GLY A 76 7.79 9.52 4.95
N ASP A 77 8.63 8.89 5.73
CA ASP A 77 10.09 8.87 5.58
C ASP A 77 10.58 7.43 5.31
N PRO A 78 10.58 6.99 4.02
CA PRO A 78 10.92 5.62 3.68
C PRO A 78 12.44 5.37 3.83
N TRP A 79 12.82 4.56 4.81
CA TRP A 79 14.22 4.23 5.11
C TRP A 79 15.04 3.75 3.90
N MET A 80 14.40 3.03 2.95
CA MET A 80 15.05 2.54 1.72
C MET A 80 15.43 3.65 0.72
N LYS A 81 14.98 4.88 0.94
CA LYS A 81 15.20 6.02 0.03
C LYS A 81 15.94 7.18 0.70
N HIS A 82 16.59 6.92 1.84
CA HIS A 82 17.44 7.91 2.49
C HIS A 82 18.44 8.53 1.51
N GLY A 83 18.57 9.86 1.57
CA GLY A 83 19.47 10.63 0.70
C GLY A 83 18.95 10.88 -0.71
N ARG A 84 17.72 10.46 -1.06
CA ARG A 84 17.06 10.84 -2.31
C ARG A 84 16.06 11.96 -2.06
N ALA A 85 16.07 12.98 -2.93
CA ALA A 85 15.02 13.99 -2.92
C ALA A 85 13.69 13.34 -3.35
N LEU A 86 12.73 13.30 -2.41
CA LEU A 86 11.36 12.86 -2.66
C LEU A 86 10.45 14.08 -2.70
N THR A 87 9.39 13.99 -3.49
CA THR A 87 8.29 14.94 -3.42
C THR A 87 7.70 14.95 -2.01
N PRO A 88 7.30 16.12 -1.46
CA PRO A 88 6.67 16.18 -0.15
C PRO A 88 5.58 15.13 0.04
N ALA A 89 5.52 14.54 1.22
CA ALA A 89 4.59 13.46 1.51
C ALA A 89 3.12 13.87 1.29
N GLU A 90 2.79 15.14 1.56
CA GLU A 90 1.44 15.68 1.34
C GLU A 90 1.06 15.72 -0.14
N ASP A 91 1.97 16.08 -1.03
CA ASP A 91 1.72 16.06 -2.49
C ASP A 91 1.52 14.62 -2.96
N ARG A 92 2.35 13.67 -2.48
CA ARG A 92 2.21 12.26 -2.82
C ARG A 92 0.88 11.68 -2.34
N PHE A 93 0.48 12.04 -1.12
CA PHE A 93 -0.83 11.67 -0.56
C PHE A 93 -1.99 12.25 -1.38
N ALA A 94 -1.90 13.53 -1.74
CA ALA A 94 -2.92 14.19 -2.57
C ALA A 94 -3.07 13.50 -3.93
N MET A 95 -1.96 13.15 -4.58
CA MET A 95 -1.97 12.42 -5.85
C MET A 95 -2.60 11.03 -5.71
N VAL A 96 -2.28 10.27 -4.64
CA VAL A 96 -2.89 8.95 -4.40
C VAL A 96 -4.39 9.09 -4.16
N ARG A 97 -4.80 10.04 -3.31
CA ARG A 97 -6.21 10.31 -3.02
C ARG A 97 -7.00 10.62 -4.29
N ALA A 98 -6.47 11.52 -5.14
CA ALA A 98 -7.10 11.88 -6.40
C ALA A 98 -7.17 10.68 -7.37
N ALA A 99 -6.12 9.86 -7.43
CA ALA A 99 -6.05 8.71 -8.32
C ALA A 99 -7.07 7.61 -8.01
N ILE A 100 -7.47 7.47 -6.74
CA ILE A 100 -8.42 6.42 -6.29
C ILE A 100 -9.84 6.96 -6.09
N GLU A 101 -10.06 8.25 -6.29
CA GLU A 101 -11.39 8.85 -6.14
C GLU A 101 -12.40 8.16 -7.05
N GLY A 102 -13.56 7.82 -6.49
CA GLY A 102 -14.65 7.13 -7.20
C GLY A 102 -14.56 5.59 -7.18
N ASP A 103 -13.46 4.96 -6.77
CA ASP A 103 -13.42 3.52 -6.55
C ASP A 103 -13.61 3.19 -5.05
N VAL A 104 -14.81 2.73 -4.71
CA VAL A 104 -15.20 2.43 -3.31
C VAL A 104 -14.39 1.31 -2.67
N ARG A 105 -13.65 0.54 -3.46
CA ARG A 105 -12.77 -0.53 -2.97
C ARG A 105 -11.43 0.00 -2.47
N PHE A 106 -11.10 1.27 -2.71
CA PHE A 106 -9.81 1.84 -2.41
C PHE A 106 -9.89 2.95 -1.37
N ALA A 107 -8.92 2.98 -0.49
CA ALA A 107 -8.71 4.08 0.44
C ALA A 107 -7.22 4.41 0.54
N VAL A 108 -6.90 5.62 0.99
CA VAL A 108 -5.52 6.06 1.23
C VAL A 108 -5.32 6.37 2.70
N SER A 109 -4.18 5.92 3.23
CA SER A 109 -3.76 6.11 4.61
C SER A 109 -2.57 7.06 4.70
N ARG A 110 -2.63 7.95 5.68
CA ARG A 110 -1.53 8.85 6.01
C ARG A 110 -0.75 8.43 7.27
N ARG A 111 -1.01 7.23 7.81
CA ARG A 111 -0.41 6.72 9.06
C ARG A 111 1.11 6.83 9.10
N GLU A 112 1.77 6.55 7.99
CA GLU A 112 3.22 6.69 7.90
C GLU A 112 3.68 8.14 7.73
N ILE A 113 2.85 9.02 7.17
CA ILE A 113 3.13 10.47 7.08
C ILE A 113 3.06 11.11 8.46
N ASP A 114 2.06 10.71 9.25
CA ASP A 114 1.84 11.27 10.60
C ASP A 114 2.78 10.67 11.65
N ARG A 115 3.47 9.57 11.33
CA ARG A 115 4.45 8.95 12.21
C ARG A 115 5.78 9.69 12.15
N VAL A 116 6.32 10.05 13.32
CA VAL A 116 7.63 10.69 13.42
C VAL A 116 8.75 9.67 13.15
N GLY A 117 9.66 10.00 12.26
CA GLY A 117 10.84 9.20 11.92
C GLY A 117 10.62 8.21 10.79
N GLU A 118 11.56 7.30 10.65
CA GLU A 118 11.57 6.28 9.59
C GLU A 118 10.34 5.39 9.64
N THR A 119 9.81 5.05 8.46
CA THR A 119 8.62 4.21 8.33
C THR A 119 8.99 2.80 7.88
N TYR A 120 8.44 1.82 8.59
CA TYR A 120 8.68 0.39 8.34
C TYR A 120 7.37 -0.37 8.22
N THR A 121 7.31 -1.31 7.31
CA THR A 121 6.12 -2.15 7.05
C THR A 121 5.64 -2.89 8.30
N VAL A 122 6.57 -3.41 9.11
CA VAL A 122 6.24 -4.15 10.33
C VAL A 122 5.43 -3.29 11.32
N ASP A 123 5.82 -2.03 11.51
CA ASP A 123 5.13 -1.12 12.41
C ASP A 123 3.71 -0.78 11.90
N THR A 124 3.60 -0.56 10.60
CA THR A 124 2.32 -0.28 9.95
C THR A 124 1.35 -1.46 10.02
N LEU A 125 1.84 -2.69 9.81
CA LEU A 125 1.01 -3.90 9.95
C LEU A 125 0.62 -4.15 11.41
N ARG A 126 1.53 -3.94 12.37
CA ARG A 126 1.21 -4.03 13.81
C ARG A 126 0.13 -3.02 14.21
N GLU A 127 0.24 -1.80 13.73
CA GLU A 127 -0.75 -0.77 13.97
C GLU A 127 -2.11 -1.18 13.40
N LEU A 128 -2.18 -1.57 12.12
CA LEU A 128 -3.42 -2.02 11.50
C LEU A 128 -4.05 -3.21 12.24
N ARG A 129 -3.24 -4.16 12.74
CA ARG A 129 -3.72 -5.30 13.53
C ARG A 129 -4.37 -4.91 14.85
N ARG A 130 -3.93 -3.82 15.46
CA ARG A 130 -4.54 -3.30 16.70
C ARG A 130 -5.90 -2.65 16.46
N PHE A 131 -6.10 -2.06 15.28
CA PHE A 131 -7.34 -1.38 14.91
C PHE A 131 -8.40 -2.29 14.33
N LEU A 132 -7.99 -3.31 13.60
CA LEU A 132 -8.91 -4.14 12.83
C LEU A 132 -9.40 -5.33 13.65
N PRO A 133 -10.69 -5.71 13.51
CA PRO A 133 -11.22 -6.93 14.11
C PRO A 133 -10.43 -8.17 13.66
N ALA A 134 -10.38 -9.20 14.52
CA ALA A 134 -9.62 -10.42 14.26
C ALA A 134 -10.06 -11.17 12.99
N HIS A 135 -11.31 -11.01 12.56
CA HIS A 135 -11.84 -11.64 11.35
C HIS A 135 -11.47 -10.89 10.04
N VAL A 136 -10.81 -9.74 10.14
CA VAL A 136 -10.24 -9.04 8.98
C VAL A 136 -8.81 -9.53 8.76
N GLU A 137 -8.58 -10.31 7.71
CA GLU A 137 -7.24 -10.76 7.32
C GLU A 137 -6.52 -9.65 6.55
N LEU A 138 -5.27 -9.34 6.92
CA LEU A 138 -4.41 -8.44 6.14
C LEU A 138 -3.68 -9.21 5.04
N CYS A 139 -3.61 -8.62 3.85
CA CYS A 139 -2.84 -9.12 2.72
C CYS A 139 -1.92 -8.00 2.21
N PHE A 140 -0.61 -8.10 2.45
CA PHE A 140 0.36 -7.10 1.98
C PHE A 140 0.71 -7.35 0.52
N LEU A 141 0.51 -6.32 -0.31
CA LEU A 141 0.74 -6.37 -1.75
C LEU A 141 2.09 -5.75 -2.09
N MET A 142 2.94 -6.46 -2.79
CA MET A 142 4.26 -5.97 -3.22
C MET A 142 4.57 -6.39 -4.65
N GLY A 143 5.30 -5.53 -5.37
CA GLY A 143 5.88 -5.87 -6.66
C GLY A 143 7.11 -6.79 -6.51
N ALA A 144 7.56 -7.39 -7.61
CA ALA A 144 8.71 -8.29 -7.64
C ALA A 144 10.01 -7.63 -7.12
N ASP A 145 10.23 -6.34 -7.44
CA ASP A 145 11.41 -5.60 -6.97
C ASP A 145 11.45 -5.46 -5.43
N ALA A 146 10.30 -5.21 -4.82
CA ALA A 146 10.18 -5.13 -3.37
C ALA A 146 10.36 -6.50 -2.73
N ALA A 147 9.81 -7.56 -3.34
CA ALA A 147 9.96 -8.93 -2.90
C ALA A 147 11.43 -9.38 -2.92
N ALA A 148 12.20 -9.03 -3.95
CA ALA A 148 13.62 -9.35 -4.04
C ALA A 148 14.45 -8.80 -2.87
N ARG A 149 13.98 -7.73 -2.22
CA ARG A 149 14.63 -7.06 -1.09
C ARG A 149 13.97 -7.35 0.26
N LEU A 150 13.06 -8.32 0.32
CA LEU A 150 12.27 -8.62 1.53
C LEU A 150 13.15 -8.98 2.75
N GLY A 151 14.30 -9.61 2.51
CA GLY A 151 15.27 -9.95 3.57
C GLY A 151 15.98 -8.74 4.21
N GLU A 152 15.91 -7.56 3.57
CA GLU A 152 16.46 -6.30 4.11
C GLU A 152 15.44 -5.55 4.99
N TRP A 153 14.19 -6.01 5.04
CA TRP A 153 13.15 -5.31 5.77
C TRP A 153 13.33 -5.51 7.27
N ARG A 154 13.02 -4.44 8.01
CA ARG A 154 13.09 -4.49 9.47
C ARG A 154 12.18 -5.57 10.02
N GLU A 155 12.74 -6.41 10.92
CA GLU A 155 12.02 -7.48 11.58
C GLU A 155 11.24 -8.38 10.58
N ALA A 156 11.88 -8.70 9.46
CA ALA A 156 11.25 -9.44 8.36
C ALA A 156 10.58 -10.74 8.83
N SER A 157 11.21 -11.48 9.77
CA SER A 157 10.68 -12.73 10.31
C SER A 157 9.35 -12.60 11.05
N GLU A 158 8.93 -11.40 11.44
CA GLU A 158 7.64 -11.19 12.10
C GLU A 158 6.49 -10.90 11.14
N LEU A 159 6.82 -10.59 9.88
CA LEU A 159 5.84 -10.12 8.91
C LEU A 159 4.76 -11.17 8.58
N GLY A 160 5.15 -12.44 8.49
CA GLY A 160 4.23 -13.55 8.18
C GLY A 160 3.19 -13.80 9.26
N GLY A 161 3.49 -13.46 10.52
CA GLY A 161 2.52 -13.48 11.63
C GLY A 161 1.52 -12.33 11.61
N LEU A 162 1.84 -11.24 10.90
CA LEU A 162 1.01 -10.04 10.85
C LEU A 162 0.07 -10.00 9.65
N ALA A 163 0.50 -10.51 8.49
CA ALA A 163 -0.27 -10.47 7.26
C ALA A 163 0.09 -11.63 6.33
N ARG A 164 -0.80 -11.98 5.41
CA ARG A 164 -0.40 -12.73 4.22
C ARG A 164 0.34 -11.79 3.28
N PHE A 165 1.25 -12.35 2.48
CA PHE A 165 2.02 -11.59 1.50
C PHE A 165 1.70 -12.06 0.10
N ALA A 166 1.50 -11.13 -0.82
CA ALA A 166 1.24 -11.40 -2.22
C ALA A 166 2.23 -10.63 -3.09
N VAL A 167 2.93 -11.35 -3.96
CA VAL A 167 3.76 -10.77 -5.00
C VAL A 167 2.93 -10.62 -6.26
N VAL A 168 2.84 -9.38 -6.74
CA VAL A 168 2.22 -9.08 -8.02
C VAL A 168 3.33 -8.96 -9.06
N SER A 169 3.28 -9.84 -10.06
CA SER A 169 4.28 -9.89 -11.13
C SER A 169 3.60 -9.77 -12.49
N GLN A 170 4.31 -9.17 -13.44
CA GLN A 170 3.88 -9.12 -14.82
C GLN A 170 4.09 -10.49 -15.46
N ARG A 171 3.25 -10.88 -16.42
CA ARG A 171 3.28 -12.22 -17.04
C ARG A 171 4.62 -12.57 -17.71
N ASP A 172 5.35 -11.55 -18.19
CA ASP A 172 6.62 -11.70 -18.90
C ASP A 172 7.84 -11.38 -18.03
N ASP A 173 7.64 -10.97 -16.78
CA ASP A 173 8.74 -10.85 -15.83
C ASP A 173 9.28 -12.26 -15.51
N VAL A 174 10.55 -12.33 -15.10
CA VAL A 174 11.12 -13.55 -14.52
C VAL A 174 10.18 -13.97 -13.40
N SER A 175 9.28 -14.91 -13.72
CA SER A 175 8.30 -15.39 -12.77
C SER A 175 9.09 -15.96 -11.60
N LEU A 176 8.83 -15.46 -10.39
CA LEU A 176 9.35 -16.07 -9.19
C LEU A 176 8.93 -17.54 -9.23
N ASP A 177 9.89 -18.44 -9.30
CA ASP A 177 9.60 -19.87 -9.28
C ASP A 177 9.16 -20.32 -7.90
N GLY A 178 8.73 -21.57 -7.77
CA GLY A 178 8.30 -22.10 -6.47
C GLY A 178 9.41 -22.11 -5.41
N ARG A 179 10.70 -22.10 -5.80
CA ARG A 179 11.83 -22.01 -4.87
C ARG A 179 12.01 -20.60 -4.37
N ASP A 180 11.88 -19.61 -5.26
CA ASP A 180 11.94 -18.20 -4.87
C ASP A 180 10.83 -17.85 -3.88
N LEU A 181 9.60 -18.29 -4.16
CA LEU A 181 8.47 -18.08 -3.26
C LEU A 181 8.65 -18.78 -1.91
N SER A 182 9.17 -20.01 -1.92
CA SER A 182 9.47 -20.74 -0.68
C SER A 182 10.54 -20.04 0.14
N ARG A 183 11.57 -19.49 -0.52
CA ARG A 183 12.62 -18.70 0.14
C ARG A 183 12.06 -17.42 0.76
N LEU A 184 11.22 -16.69 0.02
CA LEU A 184 10.56 -15.50 0.55
C LEU A 184 9.68 -15.83 1.75
N ALA A 185 8.92 -16.92 1.70
CA ALA A 185 8.10 -17.38 2.81
C ALA A 185 8.93 -17.67 4.06
N GLN A 186 10.11 -18.32 3.91
CA GLN A 186 11.03 -18.57 5.01
C GLN A 186 11.58 -17.27 5.63
N ILE A 187 11.89 -16.25 4.81
CA ILE A 187 12.42 -14.96 5.29
C ILE A 187 11.45 -14.30 6.26
N ILE A 188 10.14 -14.36 5.99
CA ILE A 188 9.10 -13.67 6.77
C ILE A 188 8.36 -14.59 7.74
N ASP A 189 8.82 -15.82 7.91
CA ASP A 189 8.14 -16.87 8.71
C ASP A 189 6.66 -17.03 8.32
N ALA A 190 6.40 -17.07 7.03
CA ALA A 190 5.06 -17.27 6.49
C ALA A 190 4.87 -18.69 5.96
N ARG A 191 3.63 -19.19 5.98
CA ARG A 191 3.28 -20.48 5.39
C ARG A 191 3.51 -20.51 3.88
N GLU A 192 3.18 -19.41 3.20
CA GLU A 192 3.26 -19.27 1.75
C GLU A 192 3.30 -17.80 1.33
N ILE A 193 3.79 -17.55 0.14
CA ILE A 193 3.63 -16.26 -0.57
C ILE A 193 2.65 -16.47 -1.72
N LEU A 194 1.64 -15.62 -1.77
CA LEU A 194 0.65 -15.63 -2.84
C LEU A 194 1.23 -14.98 -4.11
N GLN A 195 0.76 -15.43 -5.26
CA GLN A 195 1.10 -14.79 -6.54
C GLN A 195 -0.15 -14.22 -7.20
N VAL A 196 0.01 -13.02 -7.76
CA VAL A 196 -1.01 -12.37 -8.59
C VAL A 196 -0.37 -12.00 -9.92
N ALA A 197 -0.85 -12.60 -10.99
CA ALA A 197 -0.39 -12.26 -12.33
C ALA A 197 -1.14 -11.02 -12.86
N MET A 198 -0.41 -10.09 -13.46
CA MET A 198 -0.98 -8.93 -14.11
C MET A 198 -0.46 -8.77 -15.55
N PRO A 199 -1.19 -8.09 -16.44
CA PRO A 199 -0.65 -7.70 -17.75
C PRO A 199 0.59 -6.82 -17.57
N ARG A 200 1.49 -6.87 -18.56
CA ARG A 200 2.65 -5.99 -18.57
C ARG A 200 2.21 -4.53 -18.72
N ILE A 201 2.68 -3.70 -17.82
CA ILE A 201 2.50 -2.24 -17.85
C ILE A 201 3.89 -1.62 -17.66
N ASP A 202 4.47 -1.13 -18.76
CA ASP A 202 5.79 -0.53 -18.76
C ASP A 202 5.71 0.91 -18.23
N VAL A 203 5.63 1.05 -16.92
CA VAL A 203 5.61 2.35 -16.23
C VAL A 203 6.37 2.28 -14.92
N SER A 204 7.21 3.28 -14.68
CA SER A 204 7.84 3.47 -13.38
C SER A 204 7.78 4.93 -12.95
N SER A 205 7.69 5.17 -11.63
CA SER A 205 7.72 6.54 -11.10
C SER A 205 9.01 7.27 -11.49
N THR A 206 10.13 6.57 -11.62
CA THR A 206 11.40 7.16 -12.03
C THR A 206 11.35 7.67 -13.46
N ASP A 207 10.83 6.86 -14.38
CA ASP A 207 10.70 7.25 -15.79
C ASP A 207 9.69 8.39 -15.97
N LEU A 208 8.61 8.37 -15.18
CA LEU A 208 7.61 9.44 -15.19
C LEU A 208 8.22 10.80 -14.79
N ARG A 209 8.98 10.82 -13.69
CA ARG A 209 9.66 12.06 -13.26
C ARG A 209 10.66 12.55 -14.32
N GLU A 210 11.38 11.63 -14.98
CA GLU A 210 12.29 11.99 -16.05
C GLU A 210 11.56 12.54 -17.28
N LYS A 211 10.42 11.93 -17.66
CA LYS A 211 9.58 12.44 -18.75
C LYS A 211 9.09 13.85 -18.48
N VAL A 212 8.59 14.13 -17.27
CA VAL A 212 8.15 15.49 -16.91
C VAL A 212 9.29 16.48 -16.96
N ARG A 213 10.50 16.12 -16.46
CA ARG A 213 11.70 16.99 -16.53
C ARG A 213 12.08 17.34 -17.97
N GLN A 214 11.84 16.40 -18.89
CA GLN A 214 12.08 16.58 -20.32
C GLN A 214 10.91 17.26 -21.07
N GLY A 215 9.88 17.71 -20.36
CA GLY A 215 8.70 18.33 -20.97
C GLY A 215 7.81 17.35 -21.76
N ARG A 216 7.97 16.03 -21.52
CA ARG A 216 7.15 14.98 -22.16
C ARG A 216 5.88 14.72 -21.37
N SER A 217 4.77 14.44 -22.09
CA SER A 217 3.50 14.08 -21.49
C SER A 217 3.58 12.71 -20.79
N ILE A 218 2.87 12.59 -19.66
CA ILE A 218 2.71 11.35 -18.90
C ILE A 218 1.22 10.94 -18.77
N ARG A 219 0.32 11.62 -19.51
CA ARG A 219 -1.13 11.46 -19.36
C ARG A 219 -1.65 10.05 -19.65
N ASP A 220 -0.93 9.29 -20.46
CA ASP A 220 -1.30 7.90 -20.79
C ASP A 220 -0.87 6.91 -19.69
N GLU A 221 0.02 7.32 -18.78
CA GLU A 221 0.67 6.45 -17.80
C GLU A 221 0.18 6.68 -16.38
N VAL A 222 -0.48 7.83 -16.14
CA VAL A 222 -1.09 8.18 -14.86
C VAL A 222 -2.56 8.56 -15.07
N PRO A 223 -3.42 8.50 -14.04
CA PRO A 223 -4.74 9.10 -14.12
C PRO A 223 -4.67 10.59 -14.50
N ALA A 224 -5.60 11.07 -15.30
CA ALA A 224 -5.61 12.45 -15.78
C ALA A 224 -5.53 13.46 -14.62
N VAL A 225 -6.25 13.22 -13.53
CA VAL A 225 -6.23 14.06 -12.32
C VAL A 225 -4.85 14.13 -11.65
N VAL A 226 -4.03 13.08 -11.77
CA VAL A 226 -2.65 13.07 -11.27
C VAL A 226 -1.74 13.89 -12.19
N ALA A 227 -1.92 13.78 -13.51
CA ALA A 227 -1.18 14.60 -14.46
C ALA A 227 -1.49 16.09 -14.25
N ASP A 228 -2.76 16.45 -14.09
CA ASP A 228 -3.21 17.82 -13.82
C ASP A 228 -2.64 18.35 -12.48
N TYR A 229 -2.59 17.50 -11.45
CA TYR A 229 -1.97 17.85 -10.17
C TYR A 229 -0.48 18.16 -10.31
N ILE A 230 0.26 17.30 -11.00
CA ILE A 230 1.71 17.46 -11.26
C ILE A 230 1.97 18.78 -12.02
N GLU A 231 1.19 19.05 -13.06
CA GLU A 231 1.31 20.25 -13.87
C GLU A 231 1.01 21.52 -13.06
N SER A 232 -0.13 21.55 -12.35
CA SER A 232 -0.57 22.72 -11.57
C SER A 232 0.34 23.07 -10.40
N HIS A 233 1.05 22.08 -9.83
CA HIS A 233 1.98 22.27 -8.71
C HIS A 233 3.45 22.35 -9.16
N GLY A 234 3.73 22.28 -10.46
CA GLY A 234 5.09 22.35 -11.01
C GLY A 234 6.01 21.24 -10.50
N LEU A 235 5.46 20.05 -10.21
CA LEU A 235 6.24 18.93 -9.68
C LEU A 235 7.12 18.32 -10.77
N TYR A 236 8.31 17.84 -10.38
CA TYR A 236 9.28 17.13 -11.23
C TYR A 236 9.89 17.94 -12.37
N GLN A 237 9.70 19.24 -12.43
CA GLN A 237 10.19 20.10 -13.53
C GLN A 237 11.67 20.51 -13.39
N ARG A 238 12.34 20.17 -12.27
CA ARG A 238 13.73 20.53 -11.97
C ARG A 238 14.62 19.31 -11.81
#